data_812dc73c9927d47836e4a88901139e10
#
_entry.id   812dc73c9927d47836e4a88901139e10
#
_cell.length_a   1.000
_cell.length_b   1.000
_cell.length_c   1.000
_cell.angle_alpha   90.00
_cell.angle_beta   90.00
_cell.angle_gamma   90.00
#
_symmetry.space_group_name_H-M   'P 1'
#
loop_
_entity.id
_entity.type
_entity.pdbx_description
1 polymer ?
#
loop_
_entity_poly.entity_id
_entity_poly.type
_entity_poly.pdbx_seq_one_letter_code
_entity_poly.pdbx_strand_id
1 'polypeptide(L)'
;MPANKIEELQQREGVPYQLYVSQGLIKPSGENHVNYQDCFEWFRWLVEEYEILPLQVGYDRYSAQYLIQQMEQYGFHTDDVYQGENLTPVIHECDGLLRDQTLQLGDNSVLKAHFLNVGMKQNEETRKIRPVKIDPRCHIDGFVAVIDALTVRQKYYDQIGEQLKNINE
;
A
#
# COMPACT_ATOMS: atom_id res chain seq x y z
N MET A 1 -1.53 -1.29 12.88
CA MET A 1 -2.14 -0.34 13.86
C MET A 1 -1.64 -0.69 15.24
N PRO A 2 -1.20 0.28 16.10
CA PRO A 2 -0.75 -0.02 17.47
C PRO A 2 -1.85 -0.66 18.31
N ALA A 3 -1.52 -1.76 19.00
CA ALA A 3 -2.51 -2.57 19.71
C ALA A 3 -3.23 -1.77 20.81
N ASN A 4 -2.48 -0.98 21.59
CA ASN A 4 -3.04 -0.20 22.71
C ASN A 4 -3.88 1.01 22.28
N LYS A 5 -3.89 1.35 20.96
CA LYS A 5 -4.62 2.52 20.44
C LYS A 5 -5.90 2.17 19.70
N ILE A 6 -6.21 0.89 19.52
CA ILE A 6 -7.35 0.45 18.70
C ILE A 6 -8.67 1.02 19.23
N GLU A 7 -8.91 0.92 20.53
CA GLU A 7 -10.15 1.39 21.16
C GLU A 7 -10.25 2.93 21.13
N GLU A 8 -9.17 3.63 21.48
CA GLU A 8 -9.11 5.09 21.40
C GLU A 8 -9.38 5.61 19.98
N LEU A 9 -8.72 4.99 19.00
CA LEU A 9 -8.90 5.35 17.58
C LEU A 9 -10.32 5.06 17.11
N GLN A 10 -10.90 3.93 17.50
CA GLN A 10 -12.29 3.58 17.19
C GLN A 10 -13.27 4.63 17.70
N GLN A 11 -13.10 5.08 18.95
CA GLN A 11 -13.97 6.10 19.55
C GLN A 11 -13.78 7.48 18.90
N ARG A 12 -12.52 7.84 18.61
CA ARG A 12 -12.17 9.14 18.02
C ARG A 12 -12.63 9.28 16.57
N GLU A 13 -12.53 8.22 15.79
CA GLU A 13 -12.71 8.23 14.35
C GLU A 13 -14.06 7.64 13.90
N GLY A 14 -14.75 6.95 14.80
CA GLY A 14 -16.05 6.32 14.51
C GLY A 14 -15.92 5.09 13.59
N VAL A 15 -14.71 4.52 13.46
CA VAL A 15 -14.41 3.38 12.60
C VAL A 15 -14.36 2.10 13.45
N PRO A 16 -15.04 1.00 13.06
CA PRO A 16 -15.11 -0.22 13.88
C PRO A 16 -13.84 -1.06 13.80
N TYR A 17 -12.72 -0.53 14.29
CA TYR A 17 -11.41 -1.18 14.19
C TYR A 17 -11.34 -2.54 14.86
N GLN A 18 -12.01 -2.72 16.01
CA GLN A 18 -12.07 -4.03 16.69
C GLN A 18 -12.75 -5.09 15.82
N LEU A 19 -13.81 -4.72 15.10
CA LEU A 19 -14.46 -5.62 14.15
C LEU A 19 -13.51 -5.97 13.01
N TYR A 20 -12.79 -5.00 12.45
CA TYR A 20 -11.82 -5.26 11.38
C TYR A 20 -10.64 -6.14 11.84
N VAL A 21 -10.22 -6.01 13.10
CA VAL A 21 -9.23 -6.93 13.69
C VAL A 21 -9.80 -8.34 13.81
N SER A 22 -11.05 -8.49 14.30
CA SER A 22 -11.69 -9.81 14.43
C SER A 22 -11.93 -10.50 13.08
N GLN A 23 -12.07 -9.72 12.01
CA GLN A 23 -12.20 -10.20 10.63
C GLN A 23 -10.85 -10.45 9.94
N GLY A 24 -9.73 -10.19 10.61
CA GLY A 24 -8.39 -10.32 10.03
C GLY A 24 -8.03 -9.25 8.98
N LEU A 25 -8.83 -8.20 8.84
CA LEU A 25 -8.58 -7.10 7.90
C LEU A 25 -7.53 -6.12 8.41
N ILE A 26 -7.32 -6.07 9.71
CA ILE A 26 -6.28 -5.28 10.38
C ILE A 26 -5.53 -6.17 11.35
N LYS A 27 -4.19 -6.17 11.25
CA LYS A 27 -3.32 -6.84 12.20
C LYS A 27 -2.85 -5.81 13.24
N PRO A 28 -3.09 -6.01 14.54
CA PRO A 28 -2.45 -5.23 15.59
C PRO A 28 -0.93 -5.39 15.52
N SER A 29 -0.18 -4.32 15.75
CA SER A 29 1.27 -4.31 15.62
C SER A 29 1.90 -3.43 16.67
N GLY A 30 2.83 -3.98 17.44
CA GLY A 30 3.43 -3.29 18.56
C GLY A 30 2.41 -2.85 19.61
N GLU A 31 2.86 -2.15 20.63
CA GLU A 31 1.99 -1.63 21.69
C GLU A 31 1.51 -0.21 21.40
N ASN A 32 2.45 0.76 21.39
CA ASN A 32 2.16 2.18 21.25
C ASN A 32 2.46 2.75 19.86
N HIS A 33 3.23 2.04 19.06
CA HIS A 33 3.58 2.36 17.67
C HIS A 33 3.64 1.08 16.84
N VAL A 34 3.52 1.21 15.53
CA VAL A 34 3.65 0.08 14.61
C VAL A 34 5.09 -0.44 14.67
N ASN A 35 5.22 -1.75 14.87
CA ASN A 35 6.51 -2.43 14.78
C ASN A 35 6.76 -2.83 13.31
N TYR A 36 7.79 -2.29 12.70
CA TYR A 36 8.13 -2.61 11.31
C TYR A 36 8.54 -4.07 11.09
N GLN A 37 9.01 -4.75 12.15
CA GLN A 37 9.25 -6.19 12.09
C GLN A 37 7.97 -6.97 11.72
N ASP A 38 6.81 -6.56 12.21
CA ASP A 38 5.54 -7.22 11.86
C ASP A 38 5.19 -7.06 10.37
N CYS A 39 5.64 -5.96 9.74
CA CYS A 39 5.49 -5.77 8.30
C CYS A 39 6.39 -6.74 7.53
N PHE A 40 7.64 -6.88 7.92
CA PHE A 40 8.57 -7.86 7.32
C PHE A 40 8.05 -9.28 7.47
N GLU A 41 7.64 -9.66 8.68
CA GLU A 41 7.10 -11.01 8.96
C GLU A 41 5.85 -11.31 8.10
N TRP A 42 5.05 -10.29 7.79
CA TRP A 42 3.91 -10.46 6.90
C TRP A 42 4.34 -10.78 5.46
N PHE A 43 5.35 -10.07 4.93
CA PHE A 43 5.89 -10.39 3.60
C PHE A 43 6.55 -11.77 3.57
N ARG A 44 7.31 -12.12 4.61
CA ARG A 44 7.91 -13.46 4.76
C ARG A 44 6.84 -14.55 4.78
N TRP A 45 5.77 -14.33 5.53
CA TRP A 45 4.64 -15.25 5.61
C TRP A 45 3.96 -15.48 4.25
N LEU A 46 3.81 -14.45 3.42
CA LEU A 46 3.29 -14.62 2.05
C LEU A 46 4.17 -15.56 1.22
N VAL A 47 5.50 -15.47 1.36
CA VAL A 47 6.44 -16.33 0.64
C VAL A 47 6.40 -17.76 1.19
N GLU A 48 6.47 -17.92 2.50
CA GLU A 48 6.63 -19.24 3.15
C GLU A 48 5.33 -20.06 3.14
N GLU A 49 4.18 -19.43 3.31
CA GLU A 49 2.90 -20.15 3.43
C GLU A 49 2.09 -20.19 2.12
N TYR A 50 2.25 -19.19 1.27
CA TYR A 50 1.46 -19.08 0.02
C TYR A 50 2.30 -19.17 -1.24
N GLU A 51 3.62 -19.29 -1.12
CA GLU A 51 4.55 -19.29 -2.26
C GLU A 51 4.40 -18.02 -3.14
N ILE A 52 3.97 -16.90 -2.54
CA ILE A 52 3.81 -15.62 -3.23
C ILE A 52 5.07 -14.78 -3.00
N LEU A 53 5.90 -14.66 -4.03
CA LEU A 53 7.07 -13.78 -4.01
C LEU A 53 6.75 -12.47 -4.74
N PRO A 54 6.65 -11.33 -4.03
CA PRO A 54 6.56 -10.03 -4.66
C PRO A 54 7.81 -9.74 -5.48
N LEU A 55 7.65 -9.49 -6.78
CA LEU A 55 8.77 -9.23 -7.69
C LEU A 55 9.40 -7.86 -7.47
N GLN A 56 8.61 -6.89 -7.03
CA GLN A 56 9.05 -5.56 -6.62
C GLN A 56 8.16 -5.05 -5.49
N VAL A 57 8.75 -4.34 -4.54
CA VAL A 57 8.03 -3.70 -3.43
C VAL A 57 8.30 -2.20 -3.45
N GLY A 58 7.26 -1.42 -3.72
CA GLY A 58 7.31 0.04 -3.60
C GLY A 58 7.18 0.50 -2.15
N TYR A 59 7.94 1.51 -1.76
CA TYR A 59 7.84 2.09 -0.42
C TYR A 59 8.00 3.61 -0.44
N ASP A 60 7.37 4.29 0.52
CA ASP A 60 7.58 5.73 0.72
C ASP A 60 9.02 5.99 1.18
N ARG A 61 9.74 6.82 0.43
CA ARG A 61 11.15 7.20 0.65
C ARG A 61 11.47 7.59 2.10
N TYR A 62 10.55 8.21 2.79
CA TYR A 62 10.76 8.71 4.14
C TYR A 62 10.48 7.71 5.24
N SER A 63 10.06 6.49 4.89
CA SER A 63 9.64 5.46 5.84
C SER A 63 10.64 4.31 5.92
N ALA A 64 10.96 3.92 7.15
CA ALA A 64 11.39 2.55 7.49
C ALA A 64 12.69 2.01 6.84
N GLN A 65 13.79 2.77 6.82
CA GLN A 65 15.06 2.29 6.25
C GLN A 65 15.51 0.91 6.79
N TYR A 66 15.29 0.64 8.09
CA TYR A 66 15.62 -0.67 8.67
C TYR A 66 14.76 -1.81 8.09
N LEU A 67 13.47 -1.56 7.87
CA LEU A 67 12.58 -2.53 7.22
C LEU A 67 13.09 -2.85 5.81
N ILE A 68 13.45 -1.84 5.04
CA ILE A 68 13.92 -2.00 3.67
C ILE A 68 15.23 -2.82 3.63
N GLN A 69 16.20 -2.51 4.48
CA GLN A 69 17.43 -3.29 4.58
C GLN A 69 17.16 -4.76 4.92
N GLN A 70 16.23 -5.03 5.84
CA GLN A 70 15.84 -6.38 6.22
C GLN A 70 15.16 -7.12 5.06
N MET A 71 14.28 -6.43 4.32
CA MET A 71 13.62 -7.00 3.13
C MET A 71 14.64 -7.35 2.05
N GLU A 72 15.58 -6.47 1.75
CA GLU A 72 16.64 -6.69 0.76
C GLU A 72 17.57 -7.84 1.16
N GLN A 73 17.93 -7.94 2.46
CA GLN A 73 18.72 -9.06 2.97
C GLN A 73 18.00 -10.41 2.85
N TYR A 74 16.69 -10.43 2.92
CA TYR A 74 15.87 -11.64 2.70
C TYR A 74 15.76 -12.00 1.22
N GLY A 75 15.95 -11.03 0.31
CA GLY A 75 15.90 -11.24 -1.13
C GLY A 75 14.75 -10.53 -1.84
N PHE A 76 13.99 -9.67 -1.15
CA PHE A 76 13.02 -8.81 -1.83
C PHE A 76 13.72 -7.69 -2.59
N HIS A 77 13.21 -7.36 -3.77
CA HIS A 77 13.60 -6.18 -4.52
C HIS A 77 12.71 -5.01 -4.12
N THR A 78 13.32 -3.93 -3.66
CA THR A 78 12.63 -2.73 -3.19
C THR A 78 12.95 -1.52 -4.05
N ASP A 79 12.03 -0.57 -4.15
CA ASP A 79 12.25 0.70 -4.82
C ASP A 79 11.50 1.83 -4.13
N ASP A 80 12.13 2.98 -3.99
CA ASP A 80 11.51 4.12 -3.35
C ASP A 80 10.53 4.85 -4.27
N VAL A 81 9.37 5.17 -3.73
CA VAL A 81 8.33 5.93 -4.42
C VAL A 81 8.24 7.33 -3.81
N TYR A 82 8.53 8.33 -4.62
CA TYR A 82 8.40 9.72 -4.19
C TYR A 82 6.92 10.14 -4.18
N GLN A 83 6.43 10.56 -3.00
CA GLN A 83 5.04 10.98 -2.80
C GLN A 83 4.84 12.44 -3.24
N GLY A 84 4.20 12.65 -4.38
CA GLY A 84 3.98 14.00 -4.88
C GLY A 84 3.20 14.06 -6.20
N GLU A 85 3.30 15.17 -6.88
CA GLU A 85 2.63 15.42 -8.17
C GLU A 85 3.14 14.54 -9.32
N ASN A 86 4.31 13.90 -9.15
CA ASN A 86 4.87 12.92 -10.07
C ASN A 86 4.00 11.65 -10.17
N LEU A 87 3.15 11.38 -9.17
CA LEU A 87 2.22 10.25 -9.18
C LEU A 87 0.97 10.47 -10.04
N THR A 88 0.79 11.67 -10.63
CA THR A 88 -0.36 11.97 -11.49
C THR A 88 -0.64 10.90 -12.55
N PRO A 89 0.33 10.41 -13.34
CA PRO A 89 0.08 9.39 -14.36
C PRO A 89 -0.41 8.06 -13.75
N VAL A 90 0.20 7.63 -12.64
CA VAL A 90 -0.17 6.39 -11.94
C VAL A 90 -1.56 6.48 -11.32
N ILE A 91 -1.93 7.65 -10.78
CA ILE A 91 -3.27 7.88 -10.24
C ILE A 91 -4.31 7.78 -11.36
N HIS A 92 -4.05 8.34 -12.54
CA HIS A 92 -4.95 8.21 -13.70
C HIS A 92 -5.03 6.75 -14.20
N GLU A 93 -3.91 6.02 -14.22
CA GLU A 93 -3.94 4.58 -14.52
C GLU A 93 -4.80 3.83 -13.51
N CYS A 94 -4.62 4.08 -12.21
CA CYS A 94 -5.42 3.46 -11.16
C CYS A 94 -6.93 3.69 -11.37
N ASP A 95 -7.34 4.93 -11.67
CA ASP A 95 -8.73 5.27 -11.99
C ASP A 95 -9.24 4.49 -13.21
N GLY A 96 -8.44 4.39 -14.28
CA GLY A 96 -8.76 3.60 -15.46
C GLY A 96 -8.94 2.12 -15.14
N LEU A 97 -7.98 1.51 -14.43
CA LEU A 97 -8.04 0.11 -14.04
C LEU A 97 -9.25 -0.23 -13.15
N LEU A 98 -9.67 0.71 -12.28
CA LEU A 98 -10.88 0.56 -11.46
C LEU A 98 -12.14 0.62 -12.32
N ARG A 99 -12.24 1.57 -13.25
CA ARG A 99 -13.39 1.72 -14.18
C ARG A 99 -13.54 0.50 -15.09
N ASP A 100 -12.42 -0.02 -15.57
CA ASP A 100 -12.38 -1.21 -16.43
C ASP A 100 -12.54 -2.52 -15.64
N GLN A 101 -12.68 -2.44 -14.31
CA GLN A 101 -12.79 -3.58 -13.39
C GLN A 101 -11.59 -4.57 -13.47
N THR A 102 -10.46 -4.12 -13.99
CA THR A 102 -9.21 -4.90 -14.03
C THR A 102 -8.45 -4.82 -12.71
N LEU A 103 -8.61 -3.72 -11.96
CA LEU A 103 -8.21 -3.61 -10.56
C LEU A 103 -9.44 -3.81 -9.66
N GLN A 104 -9.44 -4.87 -8.87
CA GLN A 104 -10.52 -5.18 -7.94
C GLN A 104 -10.02 -5.13 -6.50
N LEU A 105 -10.73 -4.40 -5.63
CA LEU A 105 -10.38 -4.26 -4.22
C LEU A 105 -10.85 -5.45 -3.36
N GLY A 106 -11.51 -6.44 -3.97
CA GLY A 106 -12.08 -7.60 -3.29
C GLY A 106 -13.12 -7.22 -2.23
N ASP A 107 -13.29 -8.06 -1.23
CA ASP A 107 -14.23 -7.82 -0.11
C ASP A 107 -13.59 -7.13 1.09
N ASN A 108 -12.40 -6.55 0.91
CA ASN A 108 -11.72 -5.83 1.97
C ASN A 108 -12.36 -4.45 2.20
N SER A 109 -13.23 -4.36 3.21
CA SER A 109 -13.94 -3.12 3.56
C SER A 109 -13.01 -2.00 4.03
N VAL A 110 -11.87 -2.34 4.66
CA VAL A 110 -10.85 -1.34 5.08
C VAL A 110 -10.19 -0.72 3.85
N LEU A 111 -9.78 -1.54 2.88
CA LEU A 111 -9.17 -1.06 1.64
C LEU A 111 -10.17 -0.18 0.86
N LYS A 112 -11.43 -0.62 0.72
CA LYS A 112 -12.48 0.17 0.08
C LYS A 112 -12.69 1.51 0.78
N ALA A 113 -12.71 1.55 2.11
CA ALA A 113 -12.82 2.79 2.88
C ALA A 113 -11.64 3.73 2.60
N HIS A 114 -10.41 3.21 2.53
CA HIS A 114 -9.23 4.01 2.20
C HIS A 114 -9.31 4.63 0.81
N PHE A 115 -9.90 3.96 -0.18
CA PHE A 115 -10.17 4.53 -1.50
C PHE A 115 -11.25 5.62 -1.47
N LEU A 116 -12.34 5.40 -0.71
CA LEU A 116 -13.42 6.39 -0.57
C LEU A 116 -13.00 7.64 0.21
N ASN A 117 -11.97 7.54 1.04
CA ASN A 117 -11.43 8.64 1.84
C ASN A 117 -10.46 9.55 1.08
N VAL A 118 -10.16 9.23 -0.18
CA VAL A 118 -9.21 10.00 -1.00
C VAL A 118 -9.92 11.10 -1.76
N GLY A 119 -9.45 12.33 -1.58
CA GLY A 119 -9.69 13.45 -2.48
C GLY A 119 -8.46 13.70 -3.35
N MET A 120 -8.64 14.36 -4.48
CA MET A 120 -7.55 14.76 -5.35
C MET A 120 -7.38 16.28 -5.31
N LYS A 121 -6.20 16.74 -4.89
CA LYS A 121 -5.84 18.15 -4.97
C LYS A 121 -5.09 18.42 -6.27
N GLN A 122 -5.63 19.28 -7.10
CA GLN A 122 -4.99 19.70 -8.34
C GLN A 122 -4.14 20.95 -8.09
N ASN A 123 -2.95 20.97 -8.66
CA ASN A 123 -2.13 22.16 -8.79
C ASN A 123 -2.66 23.00 -9.96
N GLU A 124 -2.93 24.28 -9.73
CA GLU A 124 -3.56 25.16 -10.72
C GLU A 124 -2.64 25.47 -11.92
N GLU A 125 -1.32 25.54 -11.70
CA GLU A 125 -0.33 25.85 -12.71
C GLU A 125 0.04 24.62 -13.56
N THR A 126 0.38 23.51 -12.88
CA THR A 126 0.89 22.29 -13.54
C THR A 126 -0.21 21.33 -13.98
N ARG A 127 -1.44 21.53 -13.47
CA ARG A 127 -2.60 20.64 -13.65
C ARG A 127 -2.39 19.22 -13.09
N LYS A 128 -1.27 18.99 -12.45
CA LYS A 128 -0.96 17.73 -11.77
C LYS A 128 -1.80 17.56 -10.52
N ILE A 129 -2.05 16.29 -10.15
CA ILE A 129 -2.86 15.94 -9.00
C ILE A 129 -2.02 15.19 -7.95
N ARG A 130 -2.45 15.28 -6.71
CA ARG A 130 -1.94 14.47 -5.61
C ARG A 130 -3.06 14.03 -4.69
N PRO A 131 -2.95 12.84 -4.07
CA PRO A 131 -3.95 12.38 -3.13
C PRO A 131 -3.92 13.21 -1.84
N VAL A 132 -5.10 13.48 -1.30
CA VAL A 132 -5.30 14.12 0.00
C VAL A 132 -6.41 13.41 0.74
N LYS A 133 -6.42 13.48 2.07
CA LYS A 133 -7.54 12.99 2.86
C LYS A 133 -8.73 13.95 2.71
N ILE A 134 -9.94 13.41 2.48
CA ILE A 134 -11.17 14.21 2.46
C ILE A 134 -11.53 14.76 3.84
N ASP A 135 -11.14 14.04 4.91
CA ASP A 135 -11.25 14.46 6.31
C ASP A 135 -9.92 14.09 7.02
N PRO A 136 -9.33 14.99 7.84
CA PRO A 136 -8.07 14.72 8.54
C PRO A 136 -8.07 13.44 9.42
N ARG A 137 -9.26 13.02 9.87
CA ARG A 137 -9.43 11.80 10.68
C ARG A 137 -9.42 10.51 9.86
N CYS A 138 -9.63 10.62 8.55
CA CYS A 138 -9.65 9.47 7.66
C CYS A 138 -8.25 8.92 7.38
N HIS A 139 -8.19 7.66 7.01
CA HIS A 139 -6.99 6.98 6.53
C HIS A 139 -7.08 6.71 5.03
N ILE A 140 -5.96 6.87 4.33
CA ILE A 140 -5.80 6.62 2.89
C ILE A 140 -4.60 5.70 2.59
N ASP A 141 -4.00 5.11 3.62
CA ASP A 141 -2.75 4.34 3.52
C ASP A 141 -2.87 3.17 2.53
N GLY A 142 -4.02 2.49 2.50
CA GLY A 142 -4.28 1.42 1.53
C GLY A 142 -4.33 1.92 0.08
N PHE A 143 -4.88 3.11 -0.17
CA PHE A 143 -4.81 3.73 -1.50
C PHE A 143 -3.36 4.05 -1.86
N VAL A 144 -2.60 4.68 -0.97
CA VAL A 144 -1.18 5.02 -1.19
C VAL A 144 -0.38 3.76 -1.50
N ALA A 145 -0.57 2.69 -0.73
CA ALA A 145 0.10 1.41 -0.98
C ALA A 145 -0.20 0.81 -2.37
N VAL A 146 -1.44 0.94 -2.86
CA VAL A 146 -1.79 0.52 -4.24
C VAL A 146 -1.10 1.41 -5.27
N ILE A 147 -1.03 2.73 -5.05
CA ILE A 147 -0.30 3.63 -5.95
C ILE A 147 1.20 3.32 -5.97
N ASP A 148 1.81 3.01 -4.82
CA ASP A 148 3.21 2.61 -4.74
C ASP A 148 3.45 1.30 -5.52
N ALA A 149 2.58 0.32 -5.36
CA ALA A 149 2.64 -0.94 -6.11
C ALA A 149 2.47 -0.74 -7.63
N LEU A 150 1.54 0.11 -8.06
CA LEU A 150 1.36 0.45 -9.48
C LEU A 150 2.58 1.21 -10.03
N THR A 151 3.19 2.09 -9.23
CA THR A 151 4.39 2.84 -9.63
C THR A 151 5.55 1.90 -9.94
N VAL A 152 5.87 0.96 -9.05
CA VAL A 152 6.94 -0.01 -9.29
C VAL A 152 6.55 -1.00 -10.40
N ARG A 153 5.28 -1.37 -10.52
CA ARG A 153 4.77 -2.16 -11.63
C ARG A 153 5.05 -1.48 -12.97
N GLN A 154 4.71 -0.21 -13.16
CA GLN A 154 4.99 0.52 -14.39
C GLN A 154 6.49 0.53 -14.72
N LYS A 155 7.32 0.76 -13.70
CA LYS A 155 8.77 0.89 -13.88
C LYS A 155 9.45 -0.41 -14.31
N TYR A 156 8.98 -1.56 -13.81
CA TYR A 156 9.66 -2.85 -13.95
C TYR A 156 8.91 -3.88 -14.80
N TYR A 157 7.70 -3.57 -15.27
CA TYR A 157 6.82 -4.54 -15.94
C TYR A 157 7.47 -5.23 -17.14
N ASP A 158 8.09 -4.45 -18.02
CA ASP A 158 8.71 -4.98 -19.23
C ASP A 158 9.92 -5.87 -18.93
N GLN A 159 10.75 -5.45 -17.98
CA GLN A 159 11.94 -6.20 -17.55
C GLN A 159 11.56 -7.55 -16.92
N ILE A 160 10.53 -7.55 -16.05
CA ILE A 160 10.03 -8.77 -15.43
C ILE A 160 9.35 -9.66 -16.45
N GLY A 161 8.59 -9.10 -17.39
CA GLY A 161 7.93 -9.84 -18.47
C GLY A 161 8.94 -10.57 -19.36
N GLU A 162 10.08 -9.97 -19.67
CA GLU A 162 11.16 -10.61 -20.42
C GLU A 162 11.83 -11.73 -19.62
N GLN A 163 12.09 -11.51 -18.34
CA GLN A 163 12.68 -12.54 -17.47
C GLN A 163 11.77 -13.77 -17.32
N LEU A 164 10.46 -13.56 -17.16
CA LEU A 164 9.49 -14.67 -17.06
C LEU A 164 9.34 -15.46 -18.35
N LYS A 165 9.51 -14.85 -19.52
CA LYS A 165 9.53 -15.58 -20.81
C LYS A 165 10.75 -16.49 -20.89
N ASN A 166 11.93 -16.01 -20.50
CA ASN A 166 13.19 -16.77 -20.55
C ASN A 166 13.24 -17.95 -19.58
N ILE A 167 12.42 -17.95 -18.52
CA ILE A 167 12.32 -19.09 -17.57
C ILE A 167 11.44 -20.22 -18.12
N ASN A 168 10.53 -19.90 -19.05
CA ASN A 168 9.59 -20.87 -19.62
C ASN A 168 10.05 -21.46 -20.98
N GLU A 169 11.21 -21.04 -21.48
CA GLU A 169 11.93 -21.62 -22.61
C GLU A 169 13.03 -22.59 -22.13
#